data_36967e5cb77fb2a1dfb21f5535f1244d
#
_entry.id   36967e5cb77fb2a1dfb21f5535f1244d
#
_cell.length_a   1.000
_cell.length_b   1.000
_cell.length_c   1.000
_cell.angle_alpha   90.00
_cell.angle_beta   90.00
_cell.angle_gamma   90.00
#
_symmetry.space_group_name_H-M   'P 1'
#
loop_
_entity.id
_entity.type
_entity.pdbx_description
1 polymer ?
#
loop_
_entity_poly.entity_id
_entity_poly.type
_entity_poly.pdbx_seq_one_letter_code
_entity_poly.pdbx_strand_id
1 'polypeptide(L)'
;MEEAAIIEQLILFGLSRQEAVIYLCLLQNEELTGYEVAKLTGISRSNVYNGLASLVEHGAAYVIEGTSSKYLAVALSEFCDNRIRYLPVSYTHLTL
;
A
#
# COMPACT_ATOMS: atom_id res chain seq x y z
N MET A 1 -6.96 15.88 -8.86
CA MET A 1 -6.12 16.83 -8.16
C MET A 1 -5.65 16.31 -6.85
N GLU A 2 -6.59 16.00 -5.99
CA GLU A 2 -6.23 15.47 -4.69
C GLU A 2 -5.52 14.14 -4.79
N GLU A 3 -5.87 13.35 -5.79
CA GLU A 3 -5.22 12.05 -5.96
C GLU A 3 -3.75 12.22 -6.27
N ALA A 4 -3.41 13.19 -7.10
CA ALA A 4 -2.01 13.42 -7.43
C ALA A 4 -1.24 13.86 -6.19
N ALA A 5 -1.83 14.69 -5.36
CA ALA A 5 -1.17 15.14 -4.14
C ALA A 5 -0.96 13.98 -3.18
N ILE A 6 -1.93 13.10 -3.05
CA ILE A 6 -1.81 11.95 -2.17
C ILE A 6 -0.72 11.02 -2.67
N ILE A 7 -0.69 10.79 -3.99
CA ILE A 7 0.31 9.92 -4.58
C ILE A 7 1.71 10.46 -4.31
N GLU A 8 1.89 11.77 -4.44
CA GLU A 8 3.19 12.36 -4.20
C GLU A 8 3.62 12.21 -2.75
N GLN A 9 2.70 12.36 -1.82
CA GLN A 9 3.02 12.15 -0.43
C GLN A 9 3.38 10.71 -0.13
N LEU A 10 2.69 9.76 -0.75
CA LEU A 10 3.01 8.36 -0.57
C LEU A 10 4.40 8.04 -1.10
N ILE A 11 4.78 8.69 -2.20
CA ILE A 11 6.13 8.51 -2.73
C ILE A 11 7.15 9.02 -1.74
N LEU A 12 6.86 10.12 -1.07
CA LEU A 12 7.76 10.64 -0.04
C LEU A 12 7.90 9.66 1.12
N PHE A 13 6.89 8.86 1.38
CA PHE A 13 6.95 7.84 2.42
C PHE A 13 7.72 6.60 1.98
N GLY A 14 8.17 6.55 0.74
CA GLY A 14 9.00 5.45 0.28
C GLY A 14 8.34 4.50 -0.69
N LEU A 15 7.10 4.78 -1.10
CA LEU A 15 6.44 3.96 -2.10
C LEU A 15 6.87 4.40 -3.49
N SER A 16 6.94 3.44 -4.42
CA SER A 16 7.10 3.81 -5.82
C SER A 16 5.80 4.43 -6.30
N ARG A 17 5.87 5.12 -7.45
CA ARG A 17 4.66 5.70 -8.02
C ARG A 17 3.61 4.63 -8.27
N GLN A 18 4.04 3.48 -8.77
CA GLN A 18 3.12 2.40 -9.07
C GLN A 18 2.49 1.86 -7.79
N GLU A 19 3.29 1.69 -6.73
CA GLU A 19 2.77 1.26 -5.45
C GLU A 19 1.78 2.26 -4.88
N ALA A 20 2.07 3.55 -5.05
CA ALA A 20 1.17 4.59 -4.56
C ALA A 20 -0.17 4.56 -5.28
N VAL A 21 -0.14 4.34 -6.59
CA VAL A 21 -1.37 4.24 -7.37
C VAL A 21 -2.19 3.04 -6.91
N ILE A 22 -1.54 1.91 -6.71
CA ILE A 22 -2.22 0.71 -6.26
C ILE A 22 -2.81 0.90 -4.87
N TYR A 23 -2.04 1.50 -3.97
CA TYR A 23 -2.52 1.75 -2.61
C TYR A 23 -3.74 2.65 -2.62
N LEU A 24 -3.70 3.72 -3.42
CA LEU A 24 -4.84 4.62 -3.51
C LEU A 24 -6.07 3.90 -4.06
N CYS A 25 -5.87 3.04 -5.05
CA CYS A 25 -6.96 2.23 -5.59
C CYS A 25 -7.60 1.39 -4.49
N LEU A 26 -6.79 0.77 -3.64
CA LEU A 26 -7.31 -0.02 -2.54
C LEU A 26 -8.04 0.83 -1.51
N LEU A 27 -7.54 2.04 -1.26
CA LEU A 27 -8.20 2.94 -0.31
C LEU A 27 -9.59 3.34 -0.78
N GLN A 28 -9.76 3.50 -2.08
CA GLN A 28 -11.02 3.96 -2.64
C GLN A 28 -12.04 2.85 -2.80
N ASN A 29 -11.63 1.62 -2.59
CA ASN A 29 -12.48 0.47 -2.75
C ASN A 29 -12.40 -0.39 -1.51
N GLU A 30 -13.23 -1.45 -1.48
CA GLU A 30 -13.11 -2.41 -0.39
C GLU A 30 -12.14 -3.49 -0.83
N GLU A 31 -12.43 -4.73 -0.56
CA GLU A 31 -11.54 -5.81 -0.95
C GLU A 31 -11.47 -5.92 -2.47
N LEU A 32 -10.26 -6.02 -2.97
CA LEU A 32 -10.05 -6.19 -4.41
C LEU A 32 -9.08 -7.33 -4.65
N THR A 33 -9.35 -8.11 -5.70
CA THR A 33 -8.36 -9.07 -6.17
C THR A 33 -7.31 -8.33 -6.99
N GLY A 34 -6.16 -8.99 -7.22
CA GLY A 34 -5.17 -8.41 -8.08
C GLY A 34 -5.68 -8.14 -9.48
N TYR A 35 -6.56 -9.02 -9.98
CA TYR A 35 -7.15 -8.81 -11.29
C TYR A 35 -7.96 -7.51 -11.30
N GLU A 36 -8.76 -7.29 -10.26
CA GLU A 36 -9.58 -6.09 -10.20
C GLU A 36 -8.73 -4.83 -10.10
N VAL A 37 -7.64 -4.89 -9.33
CA VAL A 37 -6.74 -3.76 -9.25
C VAL A 37 -6.13 -3.45 -10.60
N ALA A 38 -5.69 -4.48 -11.32
CA ALA A 38 -5.13 -4.28 -12.65
C ALA A 38 -6.15 -3.62 -13.58
N LYS A 39 -7.40 -4.06 -13.47
CA LYS A 39 -8.44 -3.53 -14.33
C LYS A 39 -8.74 -2.07 -14.01
N LEU A 40 -8.76 -1.72 -12.74
CA LEU A 40 -9.10 -0.36 -12.32
C LEU A 40 -7.94 0.61 -12.55
N THR A 41 -6.70 0.15 -12.43
CA THR A 41 -5.55 1.05 -12.54
C THR A 41 -4.96 1.08 -13.93
N GLY A 42 -5.22 0.05 -14.74
CA GLY A 42 -4.57 -0.06 -16.05
C GLY A 42 -3.14 -0.56 -15.98
N ILE A 43 -2.69 -0.95 -14.81
CA ILE A 43 -1.34 -1.49 -14.63
C ILE A 43 -1.37 -2.98 -15.01
N SER A 44 -0.27 -3.48 -15.58
CA SER A 44 -0.21 -4.89 -15.97
C SER A 44 -0.34 -5.78 -14.74
N ARG A 45 -0.86 -6.97 -14.93
CA ARG A 45 -1.13 -7.87 -13.82
C ARG A 45 0.13 -8.23 -13.06
N SER A 46 1.21 -8.51 -13.77
CA SER A 46 2.45 -8.88 -13.08
C SER A 46 2.96 -7.71 -12.23
N ASN A 47 2.85 -6.49 -12.74
CA ASN A 47 3.27 -5.33 -11.96
C ASN A 47 2.34 -5.10 -10.78
N VAL A 48 1.05 -5.35 -10.95
CA VAL A 48 0.10 -5.23 -9.85
C VAL A 48 0.46 -6.22 -8.74
N TYR A 49 0.73 -7.48 -9.09
CA TYR A 49 1.03 -8.47 -8.06
C TYR A 49 2.35 -8.13 -7.36
N ASN A 50 3.33 -7.65 -8.10
CA ASN A 50 4.57 -7.21 -7.47
C ASN A 50 4.33 -6.04 -6.53
N GLY A 51 3.53 -5.07 -6.97
CA GLY A 51 3.22 -3.92 -6.13
C GLY A 51 2.41 -4.29 -4.89
N LEU A 52 1.45 -5.19 -5.04
CA LEU A 52 0.65 -5.64 -3.92
C LEU A 52 1.51 -6.36 -2.89
N ALA A 53 2.39 -7.23 -3.36
CA ALA A 53 3.28 -7.94 -2.45
C ALA A 53 4.16 -6.97 -1.68
N SER A 54 4.66 -5.96 -2.36
CA SER A 54 5.49 -4.95 -1.74
C SER A 54 4.70 -4.15 -0.70
N LEU A 55 3.46 -3.79 -1.02
CA LEU A 55 2.62 -3.05 -0.09
C LEU A 55 2.33 -3.87 1.16
N VAL A 56 2.07 -5.16 1.00
CA VAL A 56 1.85 -6.03 2.16
C VAL A 56 3.11 -6.10 3.01
N GLU A 57 4.25 -6.21 2.35
CA GLU A 57 5.53 -6.30 3.07
C GLU A 57 5.81 -5.03 3.85
N HIS A 58 5.42 -3.88 3.30
CA HIS A 58 5.66 -2.58 3.96
C HIS A 58 4.60 -2.25 4.99
N GLY A 59 3.61 -3.11 5.20
CA GLY A 59 2.56 -2.83 6.15
C GLY A 59 1.49 -1.88 5.65
N ALA A 60 1.40 -1.71 4.34
CA ALA A 60 0.43 -0.79 3.75
C ALA A 60 -0.82 -1.50 3.27
N ALA A 61 -0.82 -2.83 3.21
CA ALA A 61 -1.96 -3.57 2.74
C ALA A 61 -2.05 -4.91 3.47
N TYR A 62 -3.27 -5.41 3.57
CA TYR A 62 -3.55 -6.76 4.06
C TYR A 62 -3.88 -7.67 2.90
N VAL A 63 -3.60 -8.95 3.06
CA VAL A 63 -4.05 -9.93 2.09
C VAL A 63 -4.96 -10.92 2.81
N ILE A 64 -6.12 -11.18 2.19
CA ILE A 64 -7.06 -12.17 2.68
C ILE A 64 -6.94 -13.38 1.78
N GLU A 65 -6.39 -14.46 2.33
CA GLU A 65 -6.16 -15.67 1.57
C GLU A 65 -7.48 -16.38 1.31
N GLY A 66 -7.53 -17.09 0.20
CA GLY A 66 -8.73 -17.81 -0.16
C GLY A 66 -8.62 -18.34 -1.58
N THR A 67 -9.77 -18.68 -2.16
CA THR A 67 -9.81 -19.14 -3.54
C THR A 67 -9.17 -18.10 -4.45
N SER A 68 -9.48 -16.83 -4.21
CA SER A 68 -8.82 -15.71 -4.86
C SER A 68 -8.37 -14.78 -3.76
N SER A 69 -7.08 -14.53 -3.69
CA SER A 69 -6.57 -13.62 -2.67
C SER A 69 -7.11 -12.21 -2.91
N LYS A 70 -7.56 -11.58 -1.86
CA LYS A 70 -8.08 -10.21 -1.91
C LYS A 70 -7.21 -9.32 -1.06
N TYR A 71 -7.15 -8.07 -1.42
CA TYR A 71 -6.26 -7.11 -0.77
C TYR A 71 -7.06 -5.93 -0.27
N LEU A 72 -6.66 -5.43 0.88
CA LEU A 72 -7.27 -4.27 1.54
C LEU A 72 -6.18 -3.30 1.89
N ALA A 73 -6.47 -2.01 1.75
CA ALA A 73 -5.51 -1.00 2.20
C ALA A 73 -5.54 -0.90 3.72
N VAL A 74 -4.37 -0.78 4.31
CA VAL A 74 -4.26 -0.37 5.70
C VAL A 74 -4.59 1.11 5.76
N ALA A 75 -5.31 1.54 6.80
CA ALA A 75 -5.63 2.95 6.94
C ALA A 75 -4.36 3.78 6.89
N LEU A 76 -4.46 4.98 6.32
CA LEU A 76 -3.26 5.80 6.11
C LEU A 76 -2.52 6.08 7.41
N SER A 77 -3.26 6.37 8.47
CA SER A 77 -2.63 6.62 9.76
C SER A 77 -1.89 5.38 10.26
N GLU A 78 -2.47 4.21 10.09
CA GLU A 78 -1.84 2.97 10.53
C GLU A 78 -0.61 2.67 9.70
N PHE A 79 -0.68 2.93 8.40
CA PHE A 79 0.46 2.75 7.53
C PHE A 79 1.62 3.64 7.97
N CYS A 80 1.34 4.88 8.32
CA CYS A 80 2.36 5.79 8.81
C CYS A 80 2.98 5.27 10.10
N ASP A 81 2.17 4.74 11.00
CA ASP A 81 2.67 4.16 12.24
C ASP A 81 3.58 2.97 11.95
N ASN A 82 3.19 2.13 11.00
CA ASN A 82 4.01 0.99 10.62
C ASN A 82 5.35 1.43 10.10
N ARG A 83 5.37 2.48 9.29
CA ARG A 83 6.63 3.00 8.77
C ARG A 83 7.53 3.51 9.89
N ILE A 84 6.94 4.19 10.86
CA ILE A 84 7.69 4.71 11.98
C ILE A 84 8.30 3.56 12.79
N ARG A 85 7.57 2.47 12.93
CA ARG A 85 8.07 1.33 13.69
C ARG A 85 9.29 0.68 13.07
N TYR A 86 9.47 0.85 11.77
CA TYR A 86 10.61 0.27 11.08
C TYR A 86 11.79 1.20 11.01
N LEU A 87 11.71 2.36 11.67
CA LEU A 87 12.86 3.25 11.77
C LEU A 87 13.87 2.66 12.76
N PRO A 88 15.11 3.21 12.79
CA PRO A 88 16.15 2.65 13.65
C PRO A 88 15.70 2.50 15.10
N VAL A 89 16.14 1.42 15.69
CA VAL A 89 15.71 1.06 17.03
C VAL A 89 16.05 2.13 18.07
N SER A 90 17.20 2.75 17.93
CA SER A 90 17.60 3.77 18.87
C SER A 90 16.57 4.88 18.97
N TYR A 91 15.95 5.18 17.85
CA TYR A 91 14.91 6.19 17.82
C TYR A 91 13.71 5.74 18.65
N THR A 92 13.31 4.50 18.48
CA THR A 92 12.17 3.98 19.21
C THR A 92 12.42 3.93 20.69
N HIS A 93 13.62 3.58 21.08
CA HIS A 93 13.97 3.52 22.48
C HIS A 93 13.87 4.87 23.15
N LEU A 94 14.23 5.91 22.46
CA LEU A 94 14.23 7.23 23.05
C LEU A 94 12.83 7.69 23.42
N THR A 95 11.82 7.14 22.78
CA THR A 95 10.46 7.55 23.09
C THR A 95 9.91 6.86 24.32
N LEU A 96 10.61 5.91 24.82
CA LEU A 96 10.19 5.22 26.03
C LEU A 96 10.73 5.92 27.24
#